data_4dda2b02b1e5849c0983e56cc6fb4356
#
_entry.id   4dda2b02b1e5849c0983e56cc6fb4356
#
_cell.length_a   1.000
_cell.length_b   1.000
_cell.length_c   1.000
_cell.angle_alpha   90.00
_cell.angle_beta   90.00
_cell.angle_gamma   90.00
#
_symmetry.space_group_name_H-M   'P 1'
#
loop_
_entity.id
_entity.type
_entity.pdbx_description
1 polymer ?
#
loop_
_entity_poly.entity_id
_entity_poly.type
_entity_poly.pdbx_seq_one_letter_code
_entity_poly.pdbx_strand_id
1 'polypeptide(L)'
;MPIHRPAKSQFRWVICGLLFFATVVAYIDRGILGYLQETLTKEIGWNAISYGYVAASFKVAYAIGLVVAGWFTDRLGTRKAFAIAILIWSFAAMSPGLATSAFTFALAMFFLGLGEAANFPACIKTVAEWFPRRERALSTSIFNSGANIGAMLVPVLVPILVAAFTWRGAFVSAGATGFVWLAFWLWLYRKPEEHPRVSESELAFIESDPAEKLERVPWARLLPCKETWAFGLAKLLTDGVWWFYIFWLPGYWQKTFHLTLESNRLPVMLSFGVSIVGGIYGGYLSGALIKRGKSLGVARKTALLVCALAILPIILVPFLHSLWGVVALTCLAMSAHQGWSANLFTVPSDLFPKAAVASVVGIGGFLGAIAGAGFDVFVGHIVAWTNSYVAVFAVCGCAYFVALLLLHLMSPNYTPAKVKY
;
A
#
# COMPACT_ATOMS: atom_id res chain seq x y z
N MET A 1 8.32 19.13 50.07
CA MET A 1 7.31 19.27 49.00
C MET A 1 7.53 18.14 47.99
N PRO A 2 6.59 17.24 47.81
CA PRO A 2 6.74 16.20 46.75
C PRO A 2 6.63 16.87 45.42
N ILE A 3 7.67 16.72 44.60
CA ILE A 3 7.69 17.14 43.18
C ILE A 3 6.66 16.26 42.44
N HIS A 4 5.47 16.78 42.22
CA HIS A 4 4.52 16.19 41.31
C HIS A 4 5.15 16.21 39.93
N ARG A 5 5.75 15.10 39.50
CA ARG A 5 6.08 14.87 38.08
C ARG A 5 4.74 14.70 37.35
N PRO A 6 4.34 15.61 36.44
CA PRO A 6 3.12 15.43 35.67
C PRO A 6 3.23 14.11 34.94
N ALA A 7 2.18 13.30 34.97
CA ALA A 7 2.10 12.06 34.22
C ALA A 7 2.41 12.40 32.73
N LYS A 8 3.41 11.75 32.14
CA LYS A 8 3.76 11.96 30.74
C LYS A 8 2.56 11.52 29.92
N SER A 9 1.77 12.45 29.40
CA SER A 9 0.76 12.17 28.40
C SER A 9 1.44 11.47 27.21
N GLN A 10 0.78 10.53 26.57
CA GLN A 10 1.24 9.83 25.37
C GLN A 10 0.14 9.83 24.31
N PHE A 11 -0.62 10.92 24.25
CA PHE A 11 -1.79 11.03 23.40
C PHE A 11 -1.44 10.91 21.89
N ARG A 12 -0.21 11.27 21.49
CA ARG A 12 0.30 11.06 20.13
C ARG A 12 0.15 9.62 19.65
N TRP A 13 0.26 8.62 20.53
CA TRP A 13 0.08 7.22 20.16
C TRP A 13 -1.37 6.83 19.92
N VAL A 14 -2.33 7.54 20.56
CA VAL A 14 -3.76 7.40 20.23
C VAL A 14 -4.01 7.89 18.80
N ILE A 15 -3.41 9.01 18.41
CA ILE A 15 -3.48 9.50 17.04
C ILE A 15 -2.82 8.50 16.07
N CYS A 16 -1.66 7.94 16.41
CA CYS A 16 -1.03 6.87 15.61
C CYS A 16 -1.96 5.66 15.44
N GLY A 17 -2.66 5.26 16.50
CA GLY A 17 -3.68 4.21 16.45
C GLY A 17 -4.81 4.52 15.47
N LEU A 18 -5.30 5.78 15.43
CA LEU A 18 -6.29 6.18 14.43
C LEU A 18 -5.76 6.05 13.00
N LEU A 19 -4.51 6.45 12.74
CA LEU A 19 -3.89 6.30 11.41
C LEU A 19 -3.74 4.83 11.00
N PHE A 20 -3.35 3.97 11.96
CA PHE A 20 -3.30 2.53 11.77
C PHE A 20 -4.66 1.97 11.35
N PHE A 21 -5.73 2.29 12.10
CA PHE A 21 -7.08 1.82 11.78
C PHE A 21 -7.61 2.38 10.45
N ALA A 22 -7.30 3.62 10.07
CA ALA A 22 -7.63 4.15 8.75
C ALA A 22 -7.02 3.28 7.63
N THR A 23 -5.76 2.89 7.80
CA THR A 23 -5.07 2.05 6.83
C THR A 23 -5.63 0.62 6.82
N VAL A 24 -6.01 0.07 7.97
CA VAL A 24 -6.70 -1.24 8.06
C VAL A 24 -8.00 -1.20 7.26
N VAL A 25 -8.86 -0.18 7.48
CA VAL A 25 -10.15 -0.04 6.77
C VAL A 25 -9.94 0.07 5.27
N ALA A 26 -8.99 0.91 4.80
CA ALA A 26 -8.66 1.05 3.39
C ALA A 26 -8.30 -0.29 2.72
N TYR A 27 -7.51 -1.11 3.41
CA TYR A 27 -7.10 -2.41 2.85
C TYR A 27 -8.19 -3.48 2.94
N ILE A 28 -9.13 -3.36 3.87
CA ILE A 28 -10.34 -4.18 3.87
C ILE A 28 -11.20 -3.80 2.66
N ASP A 29 -11.50 -2.52 2.45
CA ASP A 29 -12.39 -2.05 1.39
C ASP A 29 -11.91 -2.47 0.00
N ARG A 30 -10.62 -2.30 -0.30
CA ARG A 30 -10.03 -2.74 -1.58
C ARG A 30 -9.89 -4.25 -1.70
N GLY A 31 -9.68 -4.96 -0.60
CA GLY A 31 -9.49 -6.41 -0.58
C GLY A 31 -10.78 -7.20 -0.85
N ILE A 32 -11.95 -6.64 -0.53
CA ILE A 32 -13.25 -7.28 -0.76
C ILE A 32 -13.44 -7.63 -2.24
N LEU A 33 -13.10 -6.72 -3.16
CA LEU A 33 -13.22 -6.95 -4.60
C LEU A 33 -12.44 -8.19 -5.04
N GLY A 34 -11.18 -8.32 -4.62
CA GLY A 34 -10.34 -9.47 -4.97
C GLY A 34 -10.82 -10.78 -4.33
N TYR A 35 -11.29 -10.70 -3.08
CA TYR A 35 -11.76 -11.88 -2.36
C TYR A 35 -13.11 -12.41 -2.89
N LEU A 36 -13.98 -11.52 -3.38
CA LEU A 36 -15.27 -11.85 -3.96
C LEU A 36 -15.23 -12.03 -5.48
N GLN A 37 -14.07 -12.04 -6.13
CA GLN A 37 -13.93 -12.08 -7.58
C GLN A 37 -14.82 -13.17 -8.23
N GLU A 38 -14.75 -14.41 -7.78
CA GLU A 38 -15.51 -15.52 -8.33
C GLU A 38 -17.03 -15.38 -8.07
N THR A 39 -17.40 -14.89 -6.89
CA THR A 39 -18.81 -14.61 -6.54
C THR A 39 -19.37 -13.54 -7.47
N LEU A 40 -18.65 -12.43 -7.63
CA LEU A 40 -19.07 -11.32 -8.48
C LEU A 40 -19.12 -11.70 -9.97
N THR A 41 -18.17 -12.54 -10.41
CA THR A 41 -18.18 -13.07 -11.78
C THR A 41 -19.46 -13.85 -12.08
N LYS A 42 -19.93 -14.66 -11.13
CA LYS A 42 -21.19 -15.43 -11.28
C LYS A 42 -22.43 -14.55 -11.17
N GLU A 43 -22.45 -13.61 -10.23
CA GLU A 43 -23.63 -12.78 -9.92
C GLU A 43 -23.87 -11.66 -10.95
N ILE A 44 -22.80 -11.02 -11.45
CA ILE A 44 -22.88 -9.89 -12.39
C ILE A 44 -22.74 -10.37 -13.84
N GLY A 45 -22.19 -11.57 -14.06
CA GLY A 45 -22.02 -12.15 -15.39
C GLY A 45 -20.87 -11.51 -16.20
N TRP A 46 -19.91 -10.87 -15.55
CA TRP A 46 -18.75 -10.31 -16.23
C TRP A 46 -17.64 -11.34 -16.49
N ASN A 47 -16.74 -11.02 -17.40
CA ASN A 47 -15.57 -11.86 -17.71
C ASN A 47 -14.29 -11.27 -17.07
N ALA A 48 -13.15 -11.96 -17.25
CA ALA A 48 -11.87 -11.52 -16.73
C ALA A 48 -11.43 -10.14 -17.27
N ILE A 49 -11.79 -9.80 -18.51
CA ILE A 49 -11.49 -8.48 -19.10
C ILE A 49 -12.25 -7.38 -18.35
N SER A 50 -13.54 -7.54 -18.17
CA SER A 50 -14.39 -6.58 -17.43
C SER A 50 -13.91 -6.41 -15.99
N TYR A 51 -13.56 -7.51 -15.30
CA TYR A 51 -12.99 -7.47 -13.97
C TYR A 51 -11.64 -6.71 -13.94
N GLY A 52 -10.79 -6.95 -14.94
CA GLY A 52 -9.52 -6.22 -15.09
C GLY A 52 -9.73 -4.71 -15.19
N TYR A 53 -10.71 -4.26 -15.98
CA TYR A 53 -11.05 -2.82 -16.06
C TYR A 53 -11.65 -2.28 -14.76
N VAL A 54 -12.47 -3.06 -14.05
CA VAL A 54 -12.98 -2.67 -12.72
C VAL A 54 -11.85 -2.47 -11.73
N ALA A 55 -10.89 -3.40 -11.65
CA ALA A 55 -9.72 -3.29 -10.78
C ALA A 55 -8.79 -2.14 -11.20
N ALA A 56 -8.59 -1.94 -12.52
CA ALA A 56 -7.78 -0.86 -13.07
C ALA A 56 -8.37 0.52 -12.77
N SER A 57 -9.70 0.68 -12.80
CA SER A 57 -10.36 1.95 -12.53
C SER A 57 -10.02 2.53 -11.17
N PHE A 58 -9.96 1.69 -10.14
CA PHE A 58 -9.50 2.07 -8.80
C PHE A 58 -8.08 2.66 -8.85
N LYS A 59 -7.16 1.98 -9.51
CA LYS A 59 -5.74 2.37 -9.53
C LYS A 59 -5.48 3.61 -10.34
N VAL A 60 -6.20 3.80 -11.45
CA VAL A 60 -6.15 5.05 -12.23
C VAL A 60 -6.61 6.22 -11.38
N ALA A 61 -7.75 6.09 -10.70
CA ALA A 61 -8.26 7.12 -9.82
C ALA A 61 -7.32 7.36 -8.62
N TYR A 62 -6.76 6.29 -8.06
CA TYR A 62 -5.78 6.37 -6.98
C TYR A 62 -4.52 7.13 -7.41
N ALA A 63 -4.00 6.89 -8.63
CA ALA A 63 -2.87 7.62 -9.18
C ALA A 63 -3.17 9.12 -9.34
N ILE A 64 -4.33 9.46 -9.89
CA ILE A 64 -4.80 10.86 -10.01
C ILE A 64 -4.91 11.49 -8.62
N GLY A 65 -5.54 10.78 -7.69
CA GLY A 65 -5.73 11.23 -6.31
C GLY A 65 -4.43 11.49 -5.57
N LEU A 66 -3.38 10.68 -5.77
CA LEU A 66 -2.05 10.89 -5.17
C LEU A 66 -1.42 12.23 -5.56
N VAL A 67 -1.62 12.68 -6.81
CA VAL A 67 -1.12 13.98 -7.29
C VAL A 67 -1.85 15.13 -6.61
N VAL A 68 -3.16 14.98 -6.41
CA VAL A 68 -4.03 16.04 -5.87
C VAL A 68 -4.01 16.05 -4.34
N ALA A 69 -3.89 14.90 -3.70
CA ALA A 69 -4.07 14.73 -2.25
C ALA A 69 -3.10 15.58 -1.42
N GLY A 70 -1.85 15.71 -1.85
CA GLY A 70 -0.87 16.55 -1.17
C GLY A 70 -1.29 18.03 -1.13
N TRP A 71 -1.63 18.59 -2.29
CA TRP A 71 -2.11 19.96 -2.40
C TRP A 71 -3.42 20.18 -1.61
N PHE A 72 -4.35 19.25 -1.72
CA PHE A 72 -5.63 19.28 -1.01
C PHE A 72 -5.44 19.31 0.51
N THR A 73 -4.56 18.44 1.02
CA THR A 73 -4.24 18.36 2.45
C THR A 73 -3.50 19.60 2.96
N ASP A 74 -2.64 20.20 2.13
CA ASP A 74 -1.92 21.42 2.52
C ASP A 74 -2.85 22.64 2.59
N ARG A 75 -3.84 22.72 1.68
CA ARG A 75 -4.76 23.86 1.61
C ARG A 75 -5.84 23.83 2.69
N LEU A 76 -6.43 22.66 2.95
CA LEU A 76 -7.55 22.53 3.90
C LEU A 76 -7.10 22.20 5.33
N GLY A 77 -5.83 21.85 5.51
CA GLY A 77 -5.30 21.30 6.76
C GLY A 77 -5.70 19.84 6.97
N THR A 78 -4.89 19.13 7.73
CA THR A 78 -4.96 17.67 7.92
C THR A 78 -6.34 17.19 8.39
N ARG A 79 -6.93 17.88 9.39
CA ARG A 79 -8.22 17.48 9.97
C ARG A 79 -9.36 17.43 8.95
N LYS A 80 -9.53 18.55 8.22
CA LYS A 80 -10.65 18.68 7.25
C LYS A 80 -10.39 17.85 6.00
N ALA A 81 -9.18 17.88 5.48
CA ALA A 81 -8.84 17.16 4.27
C ALA A 81 -9.03 15.64 4.45
N PHE A 82 -8.55 15.09 5.56
CA PHE A 82 -8.70 13.67 5.84
C PHE A 82 -10.17 13.30 6.10
N ALA A 83 -10.92 14.13 6.84
CA ALA A 83 -12.35 13.90 7.07
C ALA A 83 -13.16 13.87 5.76
N ILE A 84 -12.91 14.79 4.83
CA ILE A 84 -13.58 14.84 3.52
C ILE A 84 -13.19 13.60 2.69
N ALA A 85 -11.91 13.23 2.68
CA ALA A 85 -11.44 12.05 1.95
C ALA A 85 -12.10 10.77 2.46
N ILE A 86 -12.18 10.57 3.78
CA ILE A 86 -12.86 9.42 4.40
C ILE A 86 -14.36 9.43 4.10
N LEU A 87 -14.99 10.59 4.11
CA LEU A 87 -16.42 10.69 3.77
C LEU A 87 -16.68 10.22 2.33
N ILE A 88 -15.91 10.73 1.35
CA ILE A 88 -15.99 10.34 -0.06
C ILE A 88 -15.71 8.85 -0.21
N TRP A 89 -14.62 8.37 0.38
CA TRP A 89 -14.23 6.97 0.34
C TRP A 89 -15.29 6.05 0.95
N SER A 90 -15.88 6.39 2.12
CA SER A 90 -16.89 5.55 2.77
C SER A 90 -18.14 5.37 1.90
N PHE A 91 -18.65 6.45 1.30
CA PHE A 91 -19.74 6.34 0.34
C PHE A 91 -19.34 5.53 -0.91
N ALA A 92 -18.13 5.75 -1.42
CA ALA A 92 -17.63 5.01 -2.57
C ALA A 92 -17.45 3.52 -2.26
N ALA A 93 -16.98 3.14 -1.06
CA ALA A 93 -16.83 1.75 -0.63
C ALA A 93 -18.18 1.02 -0.48
N MET A 94 -19.25 1.75 -0.14
CA MET A 94 -20.60 1.18 -0.07
C MET A 94 -21.24 1.04 -1.46
N SER A 95 -20.89 1.88 -2.41
CA SER A 95 -21.56 1.98 -3.72
C SER A 95 -21.48 0.71 -4.60
N PRO A 96 -20.45 -0.16 -4.52
CA PRO A 96 -20.46 -1.47 -5.18
C PRO A 96 -21.66 -2.34 -4.78
N GLY A 97 -22.19 -2.20 -3.57
CA GLY A 97 -23.40 -2.89 -3.12
C GLY A 97 -24.65 -2.55 -3.95
N LEU A 98 -24.66 -1.41 -4.64
CA LEU A 98 -25.74 -0.98 -5.53
C LEU A 98 -25.45 -1.28 -7.01
N ALA A 99 -24.23 -1.74 -7.32
CA ALA A 99 -23.81 -1.97 -8.70
C ALA A 99 -24.52 -3.18 -9.32
N THR A 100 -24.94 -3.04 -10.59
CA THR A 100 -25.63 -4.08 -11.38
C THR A 100 -24.88 -4.43 -12.65
N SER A 101 -23.80 -3.72 -12.96
CA SER A 101 -23.00 -3.94 -14.17
C SER A 101 -21.51 -3.69 -13.89
N ALA A 102 -20.64 -4.19 -14.77
CA ALA A 102 -19.22 -3.90 -14.68
C ALA A 102 -18.91 -2.40 -14.74
N PHE A 103 -19.66 -1.62 -15.52
CA PHE A 103 -19.48 -0.17 -15.62
C PHE A 103 -19.79 0.54 -14.30
N THR A 104 -20.94 0.23 -13.68
CA THR A 104 -21.33 0.85 -12.40
C THR A 104 -20.37 0.44 -11.28
N PHE A 105 -19.86 -0.79 -11.33
CA PHE A 105 -18.82 -1.26 -10.42
C PHE A 105 -17.48 -0.52 -10.63
N ALA A 106 -17.07 -0.34 -11.89
CA ALA A 106 -15.85 0.42 -12.22
C ALA A 106 -15.96 1.88 -11.75
N LEU A 107 -17.13 2.50 -11.89
CA LEU A 107 -17.39 3.85 -11.41
C LEU A 107 -17.29 3.93 -9.88
N ALA A 108 -17.85 2.98 -9.16
CA ALA A 108 -17.75 2.87 -7.71
C ALA A 108 -16.28 2.73 -7.27
N MET A 109 -15.53 1.83 -7.91
CA MET A 109 -14.11 1.62 -7.63
C MET A 109 -13.25 2.82 -7.99
N PHE A 110 -13.61 3.59 -9.02
CA PHE A 110 -12.95 4.85 -9.37
C PHE A 110 -13.06 5.86 -8.23
N PHE A 111 -14.26 6.13 -7.72
CA PHE A 111 -14.44 7.06 -6.61
C PHE A 111 -13.80 6.55 -5.31
N LEU A 112 -13.79 5.23 -5.08
CA LEU A 112 -13.07 4.63 -3.97
C LEU A 112 -11.56 4.92 -4.06
N GLY A 113 -10.95 4.69 -5.23
CA GLY A 113 -9.55 4.96 -5.46
C GLY A 113 -9.19 6.44 -5.26
N LEU A 114 -10.04 7.35 -5.73
CA LEU A 114 -9.84 8.79 -5.56
C LEU A 114 -9.88 9.21 -4.07
N GLY A 115 -10.84 8.70 -3.30
CA GLY A 115 -10.97 8.98 -1.88
C GLY A 115 -9.82 8.40 -1.06
N GLU A 116 -9.46 7.15 -1.29
CA GLU A 116 -8.39 6.46 -0.56
C GLU A 116 -6.98 7.00 -0.84
N ALA A 117 -6.77 7.65 -1.99
CA ALA A 117 -5.47 8.21 -2.35
C ALA A 117 -4.97 9.25 -1.33
N ALA A 118 -5.87 9.92 -0.61
CA ALA A 118 -5.50 10.88 0.42
C ALA A 118 -5.02 10.23 1.73
N ASN A 119 -5.27 8.93 1.96
CA ASN A 119 -4.94 8.25 3.21
C ASN A 119 -3.44 8.36 3.55
N PHE A 120 -2.58 7.90 2.67
CA PHE A 120 -1.15 7.88 2.94
C PHE A 120 -0.54 9.28 3.12
N PRO A 121 -0.78 10.28 2.24
CA PRO A 121 -0.33 11.65 2.43
C PRO A 121 -0.84 12.30 3.73
N ALA A 122 -2.11 12.09 4.08
CA ALA A 122 -2.68 12.62 5.32
C ALA A 122 -2.06 11.96 6.56
N CYS A 123 -1.82 10.64 6.55
CA CYS A 123 -1.12 9.93 7.61
C CYS A 123 0.29 10.47 7.82
N ILE A 124 1.09 10.63 6.75
CA ILE A 124 2.45 11.16 6.82
C ILE A 124 2.44 12.58 7.39
N LYS A 125 1.50 13.44 6.95
CA LYS A 125 1.38 14.79 7.46
C LYS A 125 0.99 14.80 8.95
N THR A 126 0.05 13.96 9.35
CA THR A 126 -0.33 13.80 10.77
C THR A 126 0.86 13.35 11.61
N VAL A 127 1.66 12.39 11.12
CA VAL A 127 2.89 11.96 11.80
C VAL A 127 3.88 13.13 11.93
N ALA A 128 4.03 13.96 10.90
CA ALA A 128 4.90 15.11 10.95
C ALA A 128 4.43 16.19 11.94
N GLU A 129 3.11 16.33 12.14
CA GLU A 129 2.49 17.26 13.09
C GLU A 129 2.55 16.75 14.55
N TRP A 130 2.43 15.42 14.78
CA TRP A 130 2.27 14.83 16.11
C TRP A 130 3.53 14.17 16.70
N PHE A 131 4.56 13.94 15.88
CA PHE A 131 5.75 13.18 16.31
C PHE A 131 7.04 13.93 16.05
N PRO A 132 7.97 13.97 17.04
CA PRO A 132 9.33 14.42 16.81
C PRO A 132 10.04 13.46 15.83
N ARG A 133 11.05 13.96 15.11
CA ARG A 133 11.78 13.22 14.05
C ARG A 133 12.23 11.83 14.47
N ARG A 134 12.71 11.70 15.71
CA ARG A 134 13.19 10.42 16.27
C ARG A 134 12.12 9.34 16.36
N GLU A 135 10.83 9.69 16.43
CA GLU A 135 9.71 8.75 16.53
C GLU A 135 8.91 8.62 15.20
N ARG A 136 9.14 9.49 14.20
CA ARG A 136 8.39 9.48 12.92
C ARG A 136 8.52 8.16 12.17
N ALA A 137 9.72 7.57 12.14
CA ALA A 137 9.93 6.28 11.45
C ALA A 137 9.11 5.17 12.11
N LEU A 138 9.08 5.12 13.44
CA LEU A 138 8.31 4.13 14.18
C LEU A 138 6.79 4.31 13.97
N SER A 139 6.28 5.54 14.13
CA SER A 139 4.85 5.82 13.93
C SER A 139 4.40 5.55 12.49
N THR A 140 5.25 5.87 11.49
CA THR A 140 5.00 5.52 10.08
C THR A 140 4.95 4.02 9.88
N SER A 141 5.86 3.26 10.48
CA SER A 141 5.86 1.80 10.40
C SER A 141 4.61 1.18 11.03
N ILE A 142 4.16 1.74 12.16
CA ILE A 142 2.96 1.28 12.85
C ILE A 142 1.73 1.48 11.98
N PHE A 143 1.46 2.70 11.48
CA PHE A 143 0.27 2.90 10.67
C PHE A 143 0.33 2.13 9.34
N ASN A 144 1.51 2.01 8.73
CA ASN A 144 1.67 1.26 7.48
C ASN A 144 1.47 -0.25 7.66
N SER A 145 1.75 -0.82 8.84
CA SER A 145 1.46 -2.22 9.15
C SER A 145 -0.03 -2.54 9.08
N GLY A 146 -0.89 -1.53 9.23
CA GLY A 146 -2.33 -1.63 9.02
C GLY A 146 -2.71 -2.17 7.64
N ALA A 147 -1.87 -1.97 6.62
CA ALA A 147 -2.07 -2.50 5.28
C ALA A 147 -2.12 -4.05 5.26
N ASN A 148 -1.13 -4.68 5.87
CA ASN A 148 -1.08 -6.14 5.93
C ASN A 148 -2.16 -6.71 6.87
N ILE A 149 -2.41 -6.04 8.00
CA ILE A 149 -3.47 -6.45 8.95
C ILE A 149 -4.84 -6.36 8.27
N GLY A 150 -5.12 -5.26 7.55
CA GLY A 150 -6.36 -5.11 6.78
C GLY A 150 -6.54 -6.23 5.76
N ALA A 151 -5.51 -6.52 4.96
CA ALA A 151 -5.55 -7.60 3.98
C ALA A 151 -5.74 -8.99 4.62
N MET A 152 -5.17 -9.24 5.82
CA MET A 152 -5.40 -10.47 6.60
C MET A 152 -6.82 -10.58 7.15
N LEU A 153 -7.47 -9.46 7.46
CA LEU A 153 -8.82 -9.45 7.99
C LEU A 153 -9.89 -9.71 6.92
N VAL A 154 -9.61 -9.39 5.65
CA VAL A 154 -10.54 -9.62 4.53
C VAL A 154 -11.09 -11.06 4.51
N PRO A 155 -10.25 -12.11 4.46
CA PRO A 155 -10.75 -13.48 4.40
C PRO A 155 -11.45 -13.96 5.69
N VAL A 156 -11.32 -13.22 6.78
CA VAL A 156 -12.07 -13.49 8.02
C VAL A 156 -13.44 -12.81 7.99
N LEU A 157 -13.47 -11.53 7.67
CA LEU A 157 -14.66 -10.70 7.74
C LEU A 157 -15.62 -10.95 6.58
N VAL A 158 -15.11 -11.08 5.35
CA VAL A 158 -15.95 -11.15 4.16
C VAL A 158 -16.87 -12.37 4.16
N PRO A 159 -16.44 -13.60 4.48
CA PRO A 159 -17.37 -14.74 4.55
C PRO A 159 -18.49 -14.54 5.58
N ILE A 160 -18.18 -13.93 6.73
CA ILE A 160 -19.15 -13.63 7.79
C ILE A 160 -20.18 -12.60 7.29
N LEU A 161 -19.71 -11.53 6.66
CA LEU A 161 -20.58 -10.48 6.13
C LEU A 161 -21.44 -10.98 4.96
N VAL A 162 -20.89 -11.84 4.10
CA VAL A 162 -21.63 -12.44 2.99
C VAL A 162 -22.69 -13.40 3.49
N ALA A 163 -22.39 -14.21 4.52
CA ALA A 163 -23.36 -15.11 5.13
C ALA A 163 -24.51 -14.36 5.82
N ALA A 164 -24.22 -13.20 6.43
CA ALA A 164 -25.22 -12.38 7.13
C ALA A 164 -26.03 -11.48 6.19
N PHE A 165 -25.40 -10.90 5.15
CA PHE A 165 -25.97 -9.77 4.38
C PHE A 165 -25.77 -9.88 2.87
N THR A 166 -25.38 -11.03 2.33
CA THR A 166 -24.95 -11.21 0.94
C THR A 166 -23.67 -10.44 0.58
N TRP A 167 -23.16 -10.59 -0.65
CA TRP A 167 -21.99 -9.85 -1.11
C TRP A 167 -22.22 -8.32 -1.18
N ARG A 168 -23.46 -7.89 -1.47
CA ARG A 168 -23.84 -6.47 -1.47
C ARG A 168 -23.72 -5.86 -0.08
N GLY A 169 -24.24 -6.57 0.92
CA GLY A 169 -24.13 -6.14 2.31
C GLY A 169 -22.70 -6.15 2.84
N ALA A 170 -21.81 -7.00 2.31
CA ALA A 170 -20.39 -6.98 2.69
C ALA A 170 -19.74 -5.65 2.30
N PHE A 171 -19.95 -5.12 1.08
CA PHE A 171 -19.45 -3.80 0.68
C PHE A 171 -20.07 -2.67 1.53
N VAL A 172 -21.40 -2.71 1.74
CA VAL A 172 -22.09 -1.69 2.55
C VAL A 172 -21.56 -1.69 3.99
N SER A 173 -21.41 -2.86 4.61
CA SER A 173 -20.93 -2.97 5.99
C SER A 173 -19.47 -2.51 6.13
N ALA A 174 -18.60 -2.88 5.18
CA ALA A 174 -17.20 -2.46 5.21
C ALA A 174 -17.09 -0.94 5.04
N GLY A 175 -17.72 -0.35 4.02
CA GLY A 175 -17.71 1.10 3.82
C GLY A 175 -18.31 1.88 5.00
N ALA A 176 -19.32 1.32 5.69
CA ALA A 176 -19.91 1.92 6.88
C ALA A 176 -18.91 2.05 8.05
N THR A 177 -17.87 1.20 8.13
CA THR A 177 -16.82 1.31 9.15
C THR A 177 -16.04 2.62 9.02
N GLY A 178 -15.93 3.16 7.80
CA GLY A 178 -15.29 4.46 7.57
C GLY A 178 -16.02 5.62 8.27
N PHE A 179 -17.35 5.59 8.36
CA PHE A 179 -18.11 6.60 9.13
C PHE A 179 -17.87 6.49 10.65
N VAL A 180 -17.73 5.26 11.16
CA VAL A 180 -17.36 5.05 12.56
C VAL A 180 -15.97 5.62 12.83
N TRP A 181 -15.02 5.34 11.96
CA TRP A 181 -13.69 5.91 12.04
C TRP A 181 -13.71 7.45 11.92
N LEU A 182 -14.51 8.00 11.01
CA LEU A 182 -14.67 9.45 10.83
C LEU A 182 -15.18 10.13 12.12
N ALA A 183 -16.15 9.51 12.81
CA ALA A 183 -16.63 10.02 14.09
C ALA A 183 -15.50 10.10 15.13
N PHE A 184 -14.69 9.04 15.26
CA PHE A 184 -13.51 9.05 16.14
C PHE A 184 -12.48 10.09 15.71
N TRP A 185 -12.23 10.26 14.41
CA TRP A 185 -11.31 11.26 13.90
C TRP A 185 -11.76 12.68 14.25
N LEU A 186 -12.99 13.03 13.99
CA LEU A 186 -13.54 14.35 14.31
C LEU A 186 -13.57 14.63 15.81
N TRP A 187 -13.75 13.61 16.63
CA TRP A 187 -13.76 13.73 18.11
C TRP A 187 -12.35 13.83 18.69
N LEU A 188 -11.42 13.00 18.24
CA LEU A 188 -10.09 12.86 18.84
C LEU A 188 -9.01 13.72 18.20
N TYR A 189 -9.09 14.00 16.89
CA TYR A 189 -8.03 14.74 16.22
C TYR A 189 -8.21 16.25 16.32
N ARG A 190 -7.18 16.92 16.85
CA ARG A 190 -6.92 18.37 16.78
C ARG A 190 -5.43 18.56 16.53
N LYS A 191 -4.97 19.78 16.32
CA LYS A 191 -3.53 20.03 16.34
C LYS A 191 -2.97 19.86 17.76
N PRO A 192 -1.71 19.44 17.94
CA PRO A 192 -1.12 19.25 19.26
C PRO A 192 -1.27 20.47 20.18
N GLU A 193 -1.06 21.68 19.62
CA GLU A 193 -1.12 22.96 20.35
C GLU A 193 -2.53 23.27 20.88
N GLU A 194 -3.55 22.78 20.18
CA GLU A 194 -4.98 23.05 20.50
C GLU A 194 -5.63 21.88 21.26
N HIS A 195 -4.86 20.81 21.56
CA HIS A 195 -5.45 19.57 22.04
C HIS A 195 -5.54 19.52 23.58
N PRO A 196 -6.77 19.45 24.20
CA PRO A 196 -6.95 19.58 25.63
C PRO A 196 -6.36 18.40 26.46
N ARG A 197 -6.05 17.28 25.81
CA ARG A 197 -5.46 16.08 26.47
C ARG A 197 -3.95 16.00 26.34
N VAL A 198 -3.32 16.91 25.61
CA VAL A 198 -1.86 16.97 25.46
C VAL A 198 -1.30 17.80 26.61
N SER A 199 -0.41 17.20 27.41
CA SER A 199 0.28 17.93 28.48
C SER A 199 1.36 18.85 27.91
N GLU A 200 1.71 19.92 28.62
CA GLU A 200 2.79 20.83 28.22
C GLU A 200 4.11 20.07 27.98
N SER A 201 4.39 19.04 28.78
CA SER A 201 5.58 18.21 28.60
C SER A 201 5.54 17.37 27.34
N GLU A 202 4.36 16.89 26.91
CA GLU A 202 4.20 16.18 25.63
C GLU A 202 4.27 17.16 24.47
N LEU A 203 3.67 18.33 24.57
CA LEU A 203 3.76 19.37 23.53
C LEU A 203 5.22 19.79 23.30
N ALA A 204 5.94 20.12 24.37
CA ALA A 204 7.37 20.44 24.30
C ALA A 204 8.21 19.30 23.70
N PHE A 205 7.81 18.04 23.93
CA PHE A 205 8.45 16.89 23.32
C PHE A 205 8.14 16.79 21.82
N ILE A 206 6.91 17.02 21.37
CA ILE A 206 6.50 17.02 19.96
C ILE A 206 7.26 18.13 19.22
N GLU A 207 7.38 19.31 19.82
CA GLU A 207 8.04 20.49 19.23
C GLU A 207 9.56 20.52 19.46
N SER A 208 10.15 19.46 20.02
CA SER A 208 11.59 19.42 20.35
C SER A 208 12.54 19.56 19.14
N ASP A 209 12.03 19.39 17.93
CA ASP A 209 12.81 19.52 16.71
C ASP A 209 12.74 20.94 16.15
N PRO A 210 13.87 21.50 15.66
CA PRO A 210 13.83 22.80 14.99
C PRO A 210 12.93 22.75 13.75
N ALA A 211 12.13 23.81 13.57
CA ALA A 211 11.28 23.97 12.41
C ALA A 211 12.12 24.08 11.14
N GLU A 212 12.25 22.98 10.39
CA GLU A 212 12.82 23.03 9.04
C GLU A 212 11.71 23.39 8.04
N LYS A 213 11.78 24.58 7.48
CA LYS A 213 11.08 24.90 6.25
C LYS A 213 11.79 24.23 5.08
N LEU A 214 11.52 22.92 4.87
CA LEU A 214 11.97 22.24 3.66
C LEU A 214 11.06 22.69 2.51
N GLU A 215 11.52 23.58 1.66
CA GLU A 215 10.85 23.88 0.41
C GLU A 215 10.80 22.60 -0.44
N ARG A 216 9.60 22.18 -0.85
CA ARG A 216 9.44 21.00 -1.71
C ARG A 216 10.09 21.25 -3.06
N VAL A 217 10.90 20.32 -3.53
CA VAL A 217 11.44 20.38 -4.88
C VAL A 217 10.33 19.99 -5.87
N PRO A 218 9.99 20.86 -6.84
CA PRO A 218 8.98 20.58 -7.86
C PRO A 218 9.35 19.37 -8.71
N TRP A 219 8.37 18.58 -9.14
CA TRP A 219 8.58 17.41 -10.00
C TRP A 219 9.37 17.73 -11.26
N ALA A 220 9.12 18.90 -11.89
CA ALA A 220 9.82 19.34 -13.08
C ALA A 220 11.36 19.36 -12.93
N ARG A 221 11.88 19.56 -11.71
CA ARG A 221 13.33 19.52 -11.43
C ARG A 221 13.85 18.12 -11.15
N LEU A 222 12.99 17.17 -10.82
CA LEU A 222 13.32 15.80 -10.50
C LEU A 222 13.21 14.87 -11.72
N LEU A 223 12.27 15.14 -12.62
CA LEU A 223 12.08 14.34 -13.84
C LEU A 223 13.32 14.22 -14.75
N PRO A 224 14.22 15.23 -14.84
CA PRO A 224 15.46 15.08 -15.59
C PRO A 224 16.52 14.20 -14.91
N CYS A 225 16.36 13.87 -13.61
CA CYS A 225 17.31 13.05 -12.86
C CYS A 225 17.10 11.57 -13.18
N LYS A 226 18.15 10.88 -13.65
CA LYS A 226 18.09 9.44 -13.93
C LYS A 226 17.77 8.59 -12.68
N GLU A 227 18.17 9.04 -11.51
CA GLU A 227 17.91 8.40 -10.24
C GLU A 227 16.41 8.39 -9.88
N THR A 228 15.65 9.41 -10.34
CA THR A 228 14.18 9.44 -10.23
C THR A 228 13.57 8.29 -11.03
N TRP A 229 14.07 8.06 -12.24
CA TRP A 229 13.59 6.97 -13.09
C TRP A 229 14.10 5.61 -12.62
N ALA A 230 15.30 5.52 -12.03
CA ALA A 230 15.78 4.30 -11.39
C ALA A 230 14.81 3.79 -10.32
N PHE A 231 14.32 4.68 -9.48
CA PHE A 231 13.28 4.37 -8.48
C PHE A 231 11.90 4.17 -9.12
N GLY A 232 11.49 5.11 -9.98
CA GLY A 232 10.14 5.12 -10.58
C GLY A 232 9.86 3.91 -11.45
N LEU A 233 10.82 3.50 -12.31
CA LEU A 233 10.68 2.30 -13.16
C LEU A 233 10.73 1.00 -12.34
N ALA A 234 11.53 0.96 -11.26
CA ALA A 234 11.50 -0.18 -10.35
C ALA A 234 10.12 -0.32 -9.69
N LYS A 235 9.51 0.78 -9.24
CA LYS A 235 8.13 0.81 -8.74
C LYS A 235 7.12 0.40 -9.81
N LEU A 236 7.24 0.96 -11.00
CA LEU A 236 6.37 0.65 -12.15
C LEU A 236 6.34 -0.85 -12.44
N LEU A 237 7.49 -1.52 -12.43
CA LEU A 237 7.57 -2.95 -12.74
C LEU A 237 7.09 -3.84 -11.60
N THR A 238 7.28 -3.45 -10.34
CA THR A 238 7.05 -4.34 -9.19
C THR A 238 5.75 -4.09 -8.43
N ASP A 239 5.20 -2.87 -8.46
CA ASP A 239 3.95 -2.58 -7.76
C ASP A 239 2.75 -3.27 -8.42
N GLY A 240 2.76 -3.46 -9.76
CA GLY A 240 1.75 -4.24 -10.46
C GLY A 240 1.59 -5.66 -9.92
N VAL A 241 2.70 -6.28 -9.52
CA VAL A 241 2.71 -7.62 -8.92
C VAL A 241 2.04 -7.61 -7.54
N TRP A 242 2.30 -6.61 -6.71
CA TRP A 242 1.63 -6.47 -5.42
C TRP A 242 0.12 -6.29 -5.56
N TRP A 243 -0.31 -5.46 -6.51
CA TRP A 243 -1.72 -5.27 -6.80
C TRP A 243 -2.39 -6.56 -7.32
N PHE A 244 -1.67 -7.38 -8.12
CA PHE A 244 -2.14 -8.69 -8.55
C PHE A 244 -2.41 -9.62 -7.34
N TYR A 245 -1.54 -9.63 -6.35
CA TYR A 245 -1.76 -10.44 -5.14
C TYR A 245 -3.01 -10.03 -4.36
N ILE A 246 -3.35 -8.74 -4.35
CA ILE A 246 -4.55 -8.25 -3.66
C ILE A 246 -5.83 -8.56 -4.45
N PHE A 247 -5.82 -8.29 -5.76
CA PHE A 247 -7.05 -8.26 -6.57
C PHE A 247 -7.33 -9.57 -7.31
N TRP A 248 -6.32 -10.37 -7.64
CA TRP A 248 -6.50 -11.56 -8.49
C TRP A 248 -6.18 -12.89 -7.81
N LEU A 249 -5.21 -12.89 -6.90
CA LEU A 249 -4.72 -14.14 -6.31
C LEU A 249 -5.79 -14.90 -5.52
N PRO A 250 -6.66 -14.24 -4.69
CA PRO A 250 -7.72 -14.96 -3.99
C PRO A 250 -8.71 -15.65 -4.96
N GLY A 251 -9.09 -14.97 -6.05
CA GLY A 251 -9.95 -15.54 -7.08
C GLY A 251 -9.26 -16.65 -7.88
N TYR A 252 -7.96 -16.50 -8.17
CA TYR A 252 -7.17 -17.57 -8.81
C TYR A 252 -7.25 -18.86 -8.00
N TRP A 253 -7.07 -18.81 -6.68
CA TRP A 253 -7.15 -20.01 -5.84
C TRP A 253 -8.56 -20.60 -5.79
N GLN A 254 -9.60 -19.76 -5.66
CA GLN A 254 -10.99 -20.21 -5.68
C GLN A 254 -11.30 -20.95 -6.99
N LYS A 255 -10.89 -20.39 -8.12
CA LYS A 255 -11.14 -20.98 -9.44
C LYS A 255 -10.31 -22.25 -9.67
N THR A 256 -9.02 -22.23 -9.35
CA THR A 256 -8.09 -23.32 -9.69
C THR A 256 -8.25 -24.53 -8.77
N PHE A 257 -8.50 -24.29 -7.48
CA PHE A 257 -8.62 -25.35 -6.46
C PHE A 257 -10.07 -25.56 -5.98
N HIS A 258 -11.05 -24.94 -6.64
CA HIS A 258 -12.48 -25.04 -6.31
C HIS A 258 -12.78 -24.68 -4.85
N LEU A 259 -12.08 -23.66 -4.30
CA LEU A 259 -12.25 -23.25 -2.92
C LEU A 259 -13.51 -22.42 -2.74
N THR A 260 -14.18 -22.63 -1.61
CA THR A 260 -15.23 -21.74 -1.12
C THR A 260 -14.60 -20.49 -0.48
N LEU A 261 -15.42 -19.49 -0.17
CA LEU A 261 -14.96 -18.32 0.58
C LEU A 261 -14.34 -18.72 1.93
N GLU A 262 -14.90 -19.75 2.60
CA GLU A 262 -14.38 -20.21 3.89
C GLU A 262 -13.08 -20.96 3.76
N SER A 263 -12.95 -21.92 2.83
CA SER A 263 -11.73 -22.70 2.63
C SER A 263 -10.58 -21.88 2.08
N ASN A 264 -10.85 -20.77 1.38
CA ASN A 264 -9.85 -19.82 0.91
C ASN A 264 -9.30 -18.91 2.03
N ARG A 265 -9.90 -18.91 3.22
CA ARG A 265 -9.51 -18.05 4.36
C ARG A 265 -8.06 -18.25 4.75
N LEU A 266 -7.67 -19.48 5.07
CA LEU A 266 -6.34 -19.78 5.59
C LEU A 266 -5.21 -19.52 4.57
N PRO A 267 -5.33 -19.92 3.28
CA PRO A 267 -4.36 -19.56 2.25
C PRO A 267 -4.07 -18.06 2.16
N VAL A 268 -5.11 -17.23 2.11
CA VAL A 268 -4.97 -15.77 2.00
C VAL A 268 -4.36 -15.17 3.27
N MET A 269 -4.86 -15.58 4.46
CA MET A 269 -4.31 -15.10 5.75
C MET A 269 -2.82 -15.42 5.90
N LEU A 270 -2.41 -16.64 5.57
CA LEU A 270 -1.01 -17.06 5.65
C LEU A 270 -0.14 -16.21 4.72
N SER A 271 -0.59 -15.98 3.49
CA SER A 271 0.19 -15.24 2.50
C SER A 271 0.44 -13.78 2.92
N PHE A 272 -0.57 -13.07 3.39
CA PHE A 272 -0.39 -11.72 3.91
C PHE A 272 0.31 -11.69 5.27
N GLY A 273 0.05 -12.65 6.16
CA GLY A 273 0.67 -12.72 7.48
C GLY A 273 2.18 -12.98 7.39
N VAL A 274 2.59 -13.96 6.60
CA VAL A 274 4.02 -14.29 6.41
C VAL A 274 4.75 -13.17 5.67
N SER A 275 4.07 -12.41 4.82
CA SER A 275 4.67 -11.28 4.10
C SER A 275 5.22 -10.19 5.04
N ILE A 276 4.62 -10.01 6.23
CA ILE A 276 5.10 -9.06 7.26
C ILE A 276 6.54 -9.40 7.67
N VAL A 277 6.83 -10.69 7.86
CA VAL A 277 8.18 -11.16 8.25
C VAL A 277 9.20 -10.84 7.16
N GLY A 278 8.80 -10.95 5.89
CA GLY A 278 9.65 -10.62 4.75
C GLY A 278 10.08 -9.15 4.71
N GLY A 279 9.17 -8.24 5.05
CA GLY A 279 9.49 -6.81 5.15
C GLY A 279 10.57 -6.52 6.21
N ILE A 280 10.44 -7.14 7.39
CA ILE A 280 11.42 -7.02 8.49
C ILE A 280 12.77 -7.60 8.07
N TYR A 281 12.76 -8.82 7.50
CA TYR A 281 14.00 -9.50 7.10
C TYR A 281 14.73 -8.78 5.98
N GLY A 282 14.02 -8.23 4.99
CA GLY A 282 14.61 -7.47 3.89
C GLY A 282 15.33 -6.21 4.37
N GLY A 283 14.73 -5.47 5.32
CA GLY A 283 15.36 -4.33 5.95
C GLY A 283 16.59 -4.73 6.79
N TYR A 284 16.48 -5.83 7.55
CA TYR A 284 17.59 -6.36 8.34
C TYR A 284 18.78 -6.78 7.47
N LEU A 285 18.54 -7.45 6.33
CA LEU A 285 19.59 -7.95 5.44
C LEU A 285 20.50 -6.82 4.94
N SER A 286 19.91 -5.75 4.39
CA SER A 286 20.71 -4.60 3.92
C SER A 286 21.45 -3.91 5.06
N GLY A 287 20.81 -3.74 6.22
CA GLY A 287 21.45 -3.20 7.42
C GLY A 287 22.63 -4.03 7.93
N ALA A 288 22.49 -5.36 7.91
CA ALA A 288 23.57 -6.28 8.31
C ALA A 288 24.77 -6.21 7.35
N LEU A 289 24.53 -6.07 6.04
CA LEU A 289 25.60 -5.90 5.04
C LEU A 289 26.36 -4.58 5.23
N ILE A 290 25.65 -3.48 5.53
CA ILE A 290 26.26 -2.18 5.83
C ILE A 290 27.13 -2.28 7.10
N LYS A 291 26.62 -2.91 8.17
CA LYS A 291 27.39 -3.14 9.41
C LYS A 291 28.66 -3.98 9.18
N ARG A 292 28.64 -4.85 8.16
CA ARG A 292 29.82 -5.64 7.75
C ARG A 292 30.78 -4.89 6.82
N GLY A 293 30.64 -3.58 6.68
CA GLY A 293 31.54 -2.72 5.90
C GLY A 293 31.29 -2.72 4.39
N LYS A 294 30.19 -3.28 3.90
CA LYS A 294 29.84 -3.16 2.48
C LYS A 294 29.32 -1.74 2.18
N SER A 295 29.64 -1.22 1.00
CA SER A 295 29.13 0.08 0.57
C SER A 295 27.60 0.06 0.49
N LEU A 296 26.98 1.22 0.68
CA LEU A 296 25.51 1.38 0.69
C LEU A 296 24.86 0.79 -0.58
N GLY A 297 25.42 1.12 -1.76
CA GLY A 297 24.91 0.63 -3.03
C GLY A 297 25.02 -0.89 -3.20
N VAL A 298 26.14 -1.49 -2.75
CA VAL A 298 26.30 -2.96 -2.77
C VAL A 298 25.30 -3.62 -1.81
N ALA A 299 25.16 -3.10 -0.59
CA ALA A 299 24.24 -3.66 0.39
C ALA A 299 22.78 -3.62 -0.09
N ARG A 300 22.32 -2.49 -0.65
CA ARG A 300 20.97 -2.33 -1.19
C ARG A 300 20.72 -3.25 -2.38
N LYS A 301 21.61 -3.24 -3.39
CA LYS A 301 21.46 -4.08 -4.60
C LYS A 301 21.55 -5.58 -4.27
N THR A 302 22.38 -5.98 -3.32
CA THR A 302 22.43 -7.38 -2.86
C THR A 302 21.13 -7.80 -2.18
N ALA A 303 20.57 -6.96 -1.30
CA ALA A 303 19.28 -7.25 -0.67
C ALA A 303 18.15 -7.36 -1.69
N LEU A 304 18.11 -6.45 -2.67
CA LEU A 304 17.15 -6.49 -3.77
C LEU A 304 17.34 -7.76 -4.64
N LEU A 305 18.57 -8.17 -4.93
CA LEU A 305 18.85 -9.40 -5.67
C LEU A 305 18.36 -10.65 -4.93
N VAL A 306 18.61 -10.74 -3.63
CA VAL A 306 18.12 -11.85 -2.79
C VAL A 306 16.59 -11.91 -2.83
N CYS A 307 15.90 -10.77 -2.73
CA CYS A 307 14.45 -10.72 -2.88
C CYS A 307 13.99 -11.17 -4.27
N ALA A 308 14.64 -10.70 -5.36
CA ALA A 308 14.30 -11.10 -6.72
C ALA A 308 14.46 -12.61 -6.93
N LEU A 309 15.56 -13.21 -6.41
CA LEU A 309 15.79 -14.65 -6.46
C LEU A 309 14.74 -15.44 -5.67
N ALA A 310 14.31 -14.93 -4.51
CA ALA A 310 13.27 -15.56 -3.69
C ALA A 310 11.87 -15.45 -4.32
N ILE A 311 11.61 -14.45 -5.18
CA ILE A 311 10.34 -14.31 -5.90
C ILE A 311 10.30 -15.24 -7.12
N LEU A 312 11.42 -15.52 -7.76
CA LEU A 312 11.49 -16.26 -9.02
C LEU A 312 10.69 -17.57 -9.04
N PRO A 313 10.69 -18.41 -7.96
CA PRO A 313 9.91 -19.65 -7.94
C PRO A 313 8.40 -19.48 -8.13
N ILE A 314 7.84 -18.27 -8.04
CA ILE A 314 6.42 -17.99 -8.31
C ILE A 314 6.00 -18.42 -9.73
N ILE A 315 6.95 -18.46 -10.66
CA ILE A 315 6.74 -18.94 -12.06
C ILE A 315 6.21 -20.37 -12.09
N LEU A 316 6.54 -21.18 -11.08
CA LEU A 316 6.14 -22.58 -10.99
C LEU A 316 4.67 -22.76 -10.53
N VAL A 317 4.06 -21.73 -9.96
CA VAL A 317 2.70 -21.80 -9.41
C VAL A 317 1.66 -22.40 -10.36
N PRO A 318 1.59 -22.01 -11.66
CA PRO A 318 0.59 -22.56 -12.57
C PRO A 318 0.76 -24.05 -12.88
N PHE A 319 1.90 -24.62 -12.57
CA PHE A 319 2.24 -26.02 -12.84
C PHE A 319 2.08 -26.93 -11.62
N LEU A 320 1.77 -26.33 -10.46
CA LEU A 320 1.58 -27.09 -9.23
C LEU A 320 0.10 -27.46 -9.05
N HIS A 321 -0.12 -28.75 -8.73
CA HIS A 321 -1.45 -29.28 -8.42
C HIS A 321 -1.78 -29.30 -6.92
N SER A 322 -0.80 -28.98 -6.08
CA SER A 322 -0.98 -28.91 -4.62
C SER A 322 -1.29 -27.49 -4.18
N LEU A 323 -2.45 -27.28 -3.55
CA LEU A 323 -2.82 -25.98 -2.95
C LEU A 323 -1.72 -25.46 -2.01
N TRP A 324 -1.23 -26.32 -1.11
CA TRP A 324 -0.22 -25.91 -0.12
C TRP A 324 1.14 -25.62 -0.74
N GLY A 325 1.50 -26.31 -1.84
CA GLY A 325 2.69 -25.98 -2.62
C GLY A 325 2.58 -24.58 -3.25
N VAL A 326 1.42 -24.24 -3.80
CA VAL A 326 1.13 -22.91 -4.35
C VAL A 326 1.13 -21.85 -3.23
N VAL A 327 0.50 -22.13 -2.09
CA VAL A 327 0.48 -21.21 -0.94
C VAL A 327 1.92 -20.97 -0.42
N ALA A 328 2.74 -22.00 -0.31
CA ALA A 328 4.12 -21.87 0.14
C ALA A 328 4.95 -20.96 -0.78
N LEU A 329 4.88 -21.18 -2.12
CA LEU A 329 5.56 -20.31 -3.09
C LEU A 329 5.02 -18.88 -3.08
N THR A 330 3.73 -18.72 -2.89
CA THR A 330 3.11 -17.39 -2.79
C THR A 330 3.53 -16.68 -1.51
N CYS A 331 3.55 -17.37 -0.36
CA CYS A 331 4.07 -16.81 0.89
C CYS A 331 5.53 -16.34 0.73
N LEU A 332 6.36 -17.14 0.09
CA LEU A 332 7.76 -16.78 -0.20
C LEU A 332 7.83 -15.54 -1.09
N ALA A 333 7.08 -15.51 -2.20
CA ALA A 333 7.09 -14.40 -3.14
C ALA A 333 6.55 -13.10 -2.52
N MET A 334 5.45 -13.16 -1.77
CA MET A 334 4.89 -11.99 -1.08
C MET A 334 5.81 -11.47 0.03
N SER A 335 6.47 -12.38 0.76
CA SER A 335 7.48 -12.01 1.76
C SER A 335 8.67 -11.31 1.10
N ALA A 336 9.18 -11.88 0.01
CA ALA A 336 10.29 -11.30 -0.73
C ALA A 336 9.91 -9.96 -1.38
N HIS A 337 8.67 -9.81 -1.86
CA HIS A 337 8.14 -8.51 -2.33
C HIS A 337 8.16 -7.44 -1.22
N GLN A 338 7.74 -7.77 0.00
CA GLN A 338 7.78 -6.82 1.11
C GLN A 338 9.23 -6.45 1.49
N GLY A 339 10.15 -7.41 1.45
CA GLY A 339 11.59 -7.16 1.61
C GLY A 339 12.17 -6.29 0.50
N TRP A 340 11.75 -6.51 -0.75
CA TRP A 340 12.06 -5.67 -1.91
C TRP A 340 11.56 -4.24 -1.69
N SER A 341 10.28 -4.09 -1.37
CA SER A 341 9.64 -2.80 -1.14
C SER A 341 10.34 -2.01 -0.03
N ALA A 342 10.66 -2.65 1.10
CA ALA A 342 11.38 -2.04 2.21
C ALA A 342 12.74 -1.45 1.77
N ASN A 343 13.49 -2.16 0.92
CA ASN A 343 14.77 -1.67 0.39
C ASN A 343 14.58 -0.63 -0.72
N LEU A 344 13.60 -0.81 -1.60
CA LEU A 344 13.33 0.13 -2.68
C LEU A 344 12.93 1.51 -2.15
N PHE A 345 12.10 1.58 -1.10
CA PHE A 345 11.71 2.85 -0.47
C PHE A 345 12.86 3.60 0.21
N THR A 346 14.03 2.96 0.43
CA THR A 346 15.21 3.68 0.91
C THR A 346 15.95 4.42 -0.20
N VAL A 347 15.78 4.03 -1.47
CA VAL A 347 16.48 4.63 -2.62
C VAL A 347 16.29 6.15 -2.71
N PRO A 348 15.07 6.71 -2.57
CA PRO A 348 14.89 8.15 -2.53
C PRO A 348 15.66 8.85 -1.40
N SER A 349 15.68 8.28 -0.20
CA SER A 349 16.39 8.87 0.95
C SER A 349 17.90 8.70 0.87
N ASP A 350 18.38 7.66 0.17
CA ASP A 350 19.80 7.40 -0.03
C ASP A 350 20.39 8.28 -1.14
N LEU A 351 19.60 8.61 -2.19
CA LEU A 351 20.10 9.29 -3.39
C LEU A 351 19.68 10.75 -3.52
N PHE A 352 18.69 11.22 -2.77
CA PHE A 352 18.18 12.58 -2.92
C PHE A 352 18.30 13.39 -1.63
N PRO A 353 18.46 14.73 -1.73
CA PRO A 353 18.36 15.59 -0.56
C PRO A 353 16.98 15.50 0.07
N LYS A 354 16.89 15.69 1.39
CA LYS A 354 15.65 15.54 2.19
C LYS A 354 14.44 16.26 1.59
N ALA A 355 14.64 17.45 1.02
CA ALA A 355 13.60 18.26 0.39
C ALA A 355 12.95 17.61 -0.85
N ALA A 356 13.69 16.72 -1.54
CA ALA A 356 13.24 16.05 -2.75
C ALA A 356 12.60 14.66 -2.50
N VAL A 357 12.89 14.02 -1.37
CA VAL A 357 12.48 12.64 -1.07
C VAL A 357 10.98 12.44 -1.24
N ALA A 358 10.15 13.30 -0.65
CA ALA A 358 8.69 13.16 -0.73
C ALA A 358 8.17 13.27 -2.17
N SER A 359 8.75 14.16 -2.97
CA SER A 359 8.39 14.33 -4.38
C SER A 359 8.80 13.11 -5.21
N VAL A 360 9.99 12.54 -4.99
CA VAL A 360 10.46 11.32 -5.68
C VAL A 360 9.58 10.12 -5.32
N VAL A 361 9.24 9.96 -4.04
CA VAL A 361 8.32 8.91 -3.58
C VAL A 361 6.94 9.09 -4.21
N GLY A 362 6.45 10.32 -4.34
CA GLY A 362 5.19 10.63 -5.02
C GLY A 362 5.20 10.24 -6.50
N ILE A 363 6.27 10.55 -7.23
CA ILE A 363 6.45 10.13 -8.63
C ILE A 363 6.43 8.59 -8.73
N GLY A 364 7.18 7.90 -7.86
CA GLY A 364 7.19 6.44 -7.86
C GLY A 364 5.83 5.83 -7.52
N GLY A 365 5.10 6.41 -6.56
CA GLY A 365 3.75 5.98 -6.20
C GLY A 365 2.76 6.14 -7.35
N PHE A 366 2.81 7.27 -8.06
CA PHE A 366 2.01 7.51 -9.26
C PHE A 366 2.31 6.46 -10.35
N LEU A 367 3.60 6.25 -10.67
CA LEU A 367 4.02 5.26 -11.67
C LEU A 367 3.61 3.84 -11.27
N GLY A 368 3.76 3.47 -9.99
CA GLY A 368 3.34 2.16 -9.47
C GLY A 368 1.83 1.94 -9.57
N ALA A 369 1.01 2.96 -9.31
CA ALA A 369 -0.44 2.86 -9.44
C ALA A 369 -0.88 2.72 -10.91
N ILE A 370 -0.32 3.51 -11.82
CA ILE A 370 -0.60 3.40 -13.26
C ILE A 370 -0.17 2.03 -13.81
N ALA A 371 1.01 1.54 -13.39
CA ALA A 371 1.46 0.20 -13.76
C ALA A 371 0.54 -0.90 -13.23
N GLY A 372 0.07 -0.75 -11.99
CA GLY A 372 -0.93 -1.65 -11.41
C GLY A 372 -2.22 -1.70 -12.23
N ALA A 373 -2.70 -0.54 -12.70
CA ALA A 373 -3.86 -0.47 -13.61
C ALA A 373 -3.60 -1.19 -14.93
N GLY A 374 -2.46 -0.91 -15.57
CA GLY A 374 -2.05 -1.58 -16.82
C GLY A 374 -1.89 -3.09 -16.63
N PHE A 375 -1.37 -3.51 -15.48
CA PHE A 375 -1.20 -4.93 -15.17
C PHE A 375 -2.54 -5.65 -14.99
N ASP A 376 -3.56 -5.02 -14.37
CA ASP A 376 -4.90 -5.60 -14.28
C ASP A 376 -5.54 -5.82 -15.65
N VAL A 377 -5.41 -4.82 -16.54
CA VAL A 377 -5.90 -4.95 -17.92
C VAL A 377 -5.16 -6.07 -18.65
N PHE A 378 -3.84 -6.15 -18.51
CA PHE A 378 -3.01 -7.25 -19.06
C PHE A 378 -3.48 -8.61 -18.54
N VAL A 379 -3.63 -8.77 -17.21
CA VAL A 379 -4.10 -10.03 -16.60
C VAL A 379 -5.47 -10.40 -17.13
N GLY A 380 -6.41 -9.44 -17.18
CA GLY A 380 -7.76 -9.66 -17.68
C GLY A 380 -7.79 -10.21 -19.10
N HIS A 381 -7.01 -9.62 -20.01
CA HIS A 381 -6.94 -10.06 -21.40
C HIS A 381 -6.23 -11.41 -21.55
N ILE A 382 -5.08 -11.60 -20.89
CA ILE A 382 -4.34 -12.87 -20.95
C ILE A 382 -5.20 -14.02 -20.46
N VAL A 383 -5.87 -13.86 -19.30
CA VAL A 383 -6.72 -14.90 -18.74
C VAL A 383 -7.92 -15.17 -19.62
N ALA A 384 -8.54 -14.15 -20.24
CA ALA A 384 -9.68 -14.33 -21.12
C ALA A 384 -9.30 -15.05 -22.43
N TRP A 385 -8.11 -14.75 -23.01
CA TRP A 385 -7.69 -15.33 -24.29
C TRP A 385 -7.07 -16.72 -24.13
N THR A 386 -6.33 -16.95 -23.07
CA THR A 386 -5.54 -18.19 -22.89
C THR A 386 -6.16 -19.15 -21.89
N ASN A 387 -7.13 -18.70 -21.10
CA ASN A 387 -7.65 -19.39 -19.90
C ASN A 387 -6.52 -19.87 -18.96
N SER A 388 -5.40 -19.14 -18.92
CA SER A 388 -4.18 -19.52 -18.20
C SER A 388 -3.54 -18.32 -17.53
N TYR A 389 -2.93 -18.57 -16.35
CA TYR A 389 -2.15 -17.59 -15.60
C TYR A 389 -0.64 -17.74 -15.79
N VAL A 390 -0.17 -18.63 -16.67
CA VAL A 390 1.27 -18.90 -16.89
C VAL A 390 2.04 -17.63 -17.23
N ALA A 391 1.57 -16.86 -18.22
CA ALA A 391 2.21 -15.61 -18.60
C ALA A 391 2.20 -14.57 -17.47
N VAL A 392 1.11 -14.52 -16.67
CA VAL A 392 1.00 -13.61 -15.54
C VAL A 392 2.05 -13.92 -14.47
N PHE A 393 2.16 -15.18 -14.06
CA PHE A 393 3.17 -15.60 -13.08
C PHE A 393 4.61 -15.49 -13.60
N ALA A 394 4.82 -15.69 -14.92
CA ALA A 394 6.12 -15.44 -15.54
C ALA A 394 6.52 -13.97 -15.42
N VAL A 395 5.61 -13.03 -15.71
CA VAL A 395 5.84 -11.60 -15.50
C VAL A 395 6.09 -11.29 -14.02
N CYS A 396 5.29 -11.85 -13.12
CA CYS A 396 5.47 -11.66 -11.67
C CYS A 396 6.87 -12.08 -11.19
N GLY A 397 7.41 -13.19 -11.69
CA GLY A 397 8.73 -13.69 -11.31
C GLY A 397 9.88 -12.89 -11.94
N CYS A 398 9.75 -12.47 -13.21
CA CYS A 398 10.83 -11.80 -13.96
C CYS A 398 10.90 -10.29 -13.70
N ALA A 399 9.80 -9.63 -13.34
CA ALA A 399 9.74 -8.18 -13.21
C ALA A 399 10.81 -7.60 -12.27
N TYR A 400 11.14 -8.30 -11.19
CA TYR A 400 12.11 -7.85 -10.20
C TYR A 400 13.55 -7.85 -10.70
N PHE A 401 13.91 -8.80 -11.57
CA PHE A 401 15.23 -8.81 -12.22
C PHE A 401 15.37 -7.66 -13.20
N VAL A 402 14.33 -7.39 -14.00
CA VAL A 402 14.30 -6.26 -14.92
C VAL A 402 14.37 -4.94 -14.13
N ALA A 403 13.62 -4.83 -13.05
CA ALA A 403 13.63 -3.67 -12.16
C ALA A 403 15.04 -3.45 -11.55
N LEU A 404 15.69 -4.50 -11.06
CA LEU A 404 17.04 -4.42 -10.51
C LEU A 404 18.07 -4.04 -11.56
N LEU A 405 17.96 -4.61 -12.78
CA LEU A 405 18.82 -4.27 -13.90
C LEU A 405 18.70 -2.78 -14.25
N LEU A 406 17.46 -2.27 -14.40
CA LEU A 406 17.24 -0.85 -14.70
C LEU A 406 17.77 0.06 -13.58
N LEU A 407 17.53 -0.29 -12.33
CA LEU A 407 18.09 0.43 -11.17
C LEU A 407 19.63 0.43 -11.22
N HIS A 408 20.24 -0.70 -11.60
CA HIS A 408 21.69 -0.80 -11.71
C HIS A 408 22.25 0.04 -12.87
N LEU A 409 21.62 -0.01 -14.05
CA LEU A 409 22.06 0.74 -15.23
C LEU A 409 21.92 2.25 -15.04
N MET A 410 20.84 2.71 -14.40
CA MET A 410 20.59 4.12 -14.15
C MET A 410 21.37 4.69 -12.97
N SER A 411 21.69 3.84 -11.98
CA SER A 411 22.50 4.23 -10.79
C SER A 411 23.55 3.17 -10.47
N PRO A 412 24.58 2.99 -11.37
CA PRO A 412 25.58 1.93 -11.20
C PRO A 412 26.38 2.10 -9.91
N ASN A 413 26.83 3.29 -9.62
CA ASN A 413 27.65 3.63 -8.44
C ASN A 413 26.84 4.01 -7.20
N TYR A 414 25.49 4.09 -7.32
CA TYR A 414 24.58 4.46 -6.23
C TYR A 414 25.00 5.80 -5.56
N THR A 415 25.34 6.79 -6.40
CA THR A 415 25.77 8.13 -5.97
C THR A 415 24.59 9.09 -5.89
N PRO A 416 24.63 10.08 -4.97
CA PRO A 416 23.56 11.07 -4.86
C PRO A 416 23.24 11.79 -6.16
N ALA A 417 21.97 12.03 -6.42
CA ALA A 417 21.47 12.74 -7.58
C ALA A 417 21.86 14.21 -7.55
N LYS A 418 22.31 14.74 -8.70
CA LYS A 418 22.60 16.17 -8.86
C LYS A 418 21.31 16.94 -9.17
N VAL A 419 20.57 17.32 -8.12
CA VAL A 419 19.37 18.14 -8.29
C VAL A 419 19.78 19.60 -8.50
N LYS A 420 19.35 20.20 -9.62
CA LYS A 420 19.54 21.66 -9.86
C LYS A 420 18.45 22.40 -9.08
N TYR A 421 18.84 23.25 -8.14
CA TYR A 421 17.97 24.11 -7.34
C TYR A 421 17.55 25.37 -8.10
#